data_f155bc76f8adff1779176c7589e4c56b
#
_entry.id   f155bc76f8adff1779176c7589e4c56b
#
_cell.length_a   1.000
_cell.length_b   1.000
_cell.length_c   1.000
_cell.angle_alpha   90.00
_cell.angle_beta   90.00
_cell.angle_gamma   90.00
#
_symmetry.space_group_name_H-M   'P 1'
#
loop_
_entity.id
_entity.type
_entity.pdbx_description
1 polymer ?
#
loop_
_entity_poly.entity_id
_entity_poly.type
_entity_poly.pdbx_seq_one_letter_code
_entity_poly.pdbx_strand_id
1 'polypeptide(L)'
;NRHWQPGELRDVEAINYRTSHSELDPAELSRRLDAISRDNARTPMQWDAGPHAGFTSTTPWIALNANHIEINAAEQLTRPDSPFHCYRQLIALRKAHPVVRHGKFELLDGDDLERISYRRHWQDPASGERHTLLLLANLTANPLPMPHFDKVADEMRLLMANYPSEPMQLFAPYQCAIWLQVEQG
;
A
#
# COMPACT_ATOMS: atom_id res chain seq x y z
N ASN A 1 4.11 9.00 -10.18
CA ASN A 1 3.29 9.50 -11.29
C ASN A 1 4.18 9.77 -12.50
N ARG A 2 3.57 9.76 -13.69
CA ARG A 2 4.24 10.15 -14.92
C ARG A 2 4.33 11.68 -15.04
N HIS A 3 5.40 12.16 -15.69
CA HIS A 3 5.50 13.55 -16.12
C HIS A 3 4.82 13.70 -17.49
N TRP A 4 3.71 14.46 -17.53
CA TRP A 4 2.85 14.60 -18.70
C TRP A 4 3.26 15.79 -19.58
N GLN A 5 3.47 15.51 -20.88
CA GLN A 5 3.59 16.59 -21.84
C GLN A 5 2.20 17.14 -22.20
N PRO A 6 2.06 18.42 -22.53
CA PRO A 6 0.75 19.06 -22.76
C PRO A 6 -0.15 18.34 -23.78
N GLY A 7 0.41 17.71 -24.78
CA GLY A 7 -0.36 16.99 -25.83
C GLY A 7 -0.69 15.52 -25.49
N GLU A 8 -0.14 14.98 -24.42
CA GLU A 8 -0.33 13.57 -24.02
C GLU A 8 -1.55 13.35 -23.13
N LEU A 9 -2.02 14.41 -22.45
CA LEU A 9 -3.18 14.33 -21.56
C LEU A 9 -4.45 13.90 -22.28
N ARG A 10 -5.18 12.97 -21.69
CA ARG A 10 -6.49 12.46 -22.13
C ARG A 10 -7.59 12.76 -21.11
N ASP A 11 -7.22 13.05 -19.87
CA ASP A 11 -8.14 13.45 -18.81
C ASP A 11 -8.73 14.83 -19.08
N VAL A 12 -10.04 14.86 -19.30
CA VAL A 12 -10.78 16.09 -19.63
C VAL A 12 -10.66 17.13 -18.51
N GLU A 13 -10.67 16.70 -17.24
CA GLU A 13 -10.52 17.62 -16.12
C GLU A 13 -9.12 18.26 -16.09
N ALA A 14 -8.08 17.47 -16.34
CA ALA A 14 -6.71 17.97 -16.43
C ALA A 14 -6.53 18.93 -17.62
N ILE A 15 -7.17 18.64 -18.78
CA ILE A 15 -7.16 19.51 -19.97
C ILE A 15 -7.87 20.83 -19.66
N ASN A 16 -9.04 20.77 -19.02
CA ASN A 16 -9.81 21.97 -18.65
C ASN A 16 -9.06 22.78 -17.61
N TYR A 17 -8.46 22.14 -16.60
CA TYR A 17 -7.61 22.81 -15.60
C TYR A 17 -6.47 23.59 -16.27
N ARG A 18 -5.76 22.95 -17.20
CA ARG A 18 -4.69 23.60 -17.97
C ARG A 18 -5.20 24.83 -18.73
N THR A 19 -6.36 24.73 -19.35
CA THR A 19 -6.94 25.82 -20.15
C THR A 19 -7.36 26.99 -19.27
N SER A 20 -7.95 26.72 -18.11
CA SER A 20 -8.42 27.75 -17.17
C SER A 20 -7.34 28.37 -16.31
N HIS A 21 -6.12 27.80 -16.29
CA HIS A 21 -4.97 28.30 -15.52
C HIS A 21 -3.74 28.54 -16.42
N SER A 22 -4.00 29.03 -17.61
CA SER A 22 -2.94 29.33 -18.60
C SER A 22 -1.99 30.45 -18.18
N GLU A 23 -2.35 31.22 -17.18
CA GLU A 23 -1.55 32.28 -16.56
C GLU A 23 -0.48 31.76 -15.58
N LEU A 24 -0.59 30.49 -15.13
CA LEU A 24 0.40 29.90 -14.25
C LEU A 24 1.73 29.67 -14.96
N ASP A 25 2.80 29.73 -14.19
CA ASP A 25 4.11 29.29 -14.67
C ASP A 25 4.03 27.86 -15.25
N PRO A 26 4.60 27.61 -16.45
CA PRO A 26 4.49 26.31 -17.09
C PRO A 26 5.01 25.13 -16.25
N ALA A 27 6.06 25.31 -15.45
CA ALA A 27 6.60 24.27 -14.59
C ALA A 27 5.68 23.99 -13.41
N GLU A 28 5.07 25.03 -12.84
CA GLU A 28 4.07 24.89 -11.77
C GLU A 28 2.81 24.18 -12.29
N LEU A 29 2.32 24.57 -13.45
CA LEU A 29 1.16 23.95 -14.09
C LEU A 29 1.41 22.46 -14.37
N SER A 30 2.59 22.13 -14.95
CA SER A 30 2.97 20.74 -15.21
C SER A 30 3.01 19.91 -13.92
N ARG A 31 3.65 20.42 -12.86
CA ARG A 31 3.74 19.75 -11.56
C ARG A 31 2.35 19.46 -10.97
N ARG A 32 1.41 20.40 -11.07
CA ARG A 32 0.02 20.19 -10.63
C ARG A 32 -0.69 19.13 -11.47
N LEU A 33 -0.55 19.18 -12.78
CA LEU A 33 -1.16 18.20 -13.68
C LEU A 33 -0.60 16.79 -13.46
N ASP A 34 0.70 16.65 -13.23
CA ASP A 34 1.33 15.38 -12.87
C ASP A 34 0.79 14.80 -11.57
N ALA A 35 0.38 15.65 -10.62
CA ALA A 35 -0.16 15.21 -9.35
C ALA A 35 -1.64 14.79 -9.42
N ILE A 36 -2.47 15.54 -10.17
CA ILE A 36 -3.94 15.40 -10.11
C ILE A 36 -4.54 14.61 -11.27
N SER A 37 -3.82 14.47 -12.41
CA SER A 37 -4.40 13.82 -13.60
C SER A 37 -4.79 12.37 -13.34
N ARG A 38 -6.03 12.03 -13.69
CA ARG A 38 -6.53 10.65 -13.68
C ARG A 38 -5.80 9.75 -14.68
N ASP A 39 -5.09 10.32 -15.65
CA ASP A 39 -4.30 9.57 -16.61
C ASP A 39 -3.17 8.77 -15.92
N ASN A 40 -2.72 9.18 -14.72
CA ASN A 40 -1.78 8.41 -13.91
C ASN A 40 -2.28 7.00 -13.57
N ALA A 41 -3.60 6.84 -13.39
CA ALA A 41 -4.23 5.54 -13.11
C ALA A 41 -4.63 4.77 -14.38
N ARG A 42 -4.42 5.34 -15.57
CA ARG A 42 -4.82 4.77 -16.88
C ARG A 42 -3.64 4.33 -17.73
N THR A 43 -2.41 4.60 -17.26
CA THR A 43 -1.20 4.11 -17.98
C THR A 43 -1.26 2.59 -18.14
N PRO A 44 -0.74 2.05 -19.26
CA PRO A 44 -0.69 0.61 -19.49
C PRO A 44 -0.01 -0.13 -18.34
N MET A 45 -0.52 -1.31 -18.00
CA MET A 45 0.12 -2.20 -17.02
C MET A 45 1.52 -2.56 -17.50
N GLN A 46 2.49 -2.40 -16.60
CA GLN A 46 3.90 -2.71 -16.86
C GLN A 46 4.16 -4.19 -16.54
N TRP A 47 4.02 -5.07 -17.54
CA TRP A 47 4.21 -6.50 -17.35
C TRP A 47 5.68 -6.90 -17.31
N ASP A 48 6.50 -6.26 -18.17
CA ASP A 48 7.95 -6.51 -18.26
C ASP A 48 8.71 -5.26 -18.71
N ALA A 49 10.04 -5.38 -18.85
CA ALA A 49 10.93 -4.31 -19.31
C ALA A 49 11.00 -4.19 -20.84
N GLY A 50 10.27 -5.00 -21.60
CA GLY A 50 10.30 -5.05 -23.05
C GLY A 50 9.51 -3.92 -23.74
N PRO A 51 9.42 -3.97 -25.07
CA PRO A 51 8.67 -2.99 -25.84
C PRO A 51 7.22 -2.89 -25.36
N HIS A 52 6.73 -1.65 -25.23
CA HIS A 52 5.40 -1.35 -24.70
C HIS A 52 5.09 -2.01 -23.34
N ALA A 53 6.15 -2.28 -22.53
CA ALA A 53 6.06 -2.94 -21.22
C ALA A 53 5.35 -4.30 -21.26
N GLY A 54 5.43 -5.05 -22.37
CA GLY A 54 4.69 -6.30 -22.57
C GLY A 54 3.17 -6.16 -22.62
N PHE A 55 2.65 -4.92 -22.63
CA PHE A 55 1.21 -4.66 -22.60
C PHE A 55 0.53 -4.86 -23.96
N THR A 56 1.18 -4.46 -25.05
CA THR A 56 0.64 -4.51 -26.41
C THR A 56 1.76 -4.65 -27.43
N SER A 57 1.43 -5.15 -28.63
CA SER A 57 2.34 -5.17 -29.79
C SER A 57 2.34 -3.87 -30.58
N THR A 58 1.45 -2.92 -30.29
CA THR A 58 1.31 -1.64 -30.98
C THR A 58 1.40 -0.48 -30.00
N THR A 59 1.52 0.76 -30.51
CA THR A 59 1.52 1.95 -29.67
C THR A 59 0.23 2.04 -28.84
N PRO A 60 0.30 2.08 -27.50
CA PRO A 60 -0.89 2.21 -26.67
C PRO A 60 -1.52 3.61 -26.80
N TRP A 61 -2.83 3.70 -26.60
CA TRP A 61 -3.59 4.97 -26.73
C TRP A 61 -3.17 6.03 -25.73
N ILE A 62 -2.62 5.63 -24.58
CA ILE A 62 -2.00 6.48 -23.57
C ILE A 62 -0.55 6.02 -23.34
N ALA A 63 0.33 6.97 -23.14
CA ALA A 63 1.76 6.67 -23.08
C ALA A 63 2.15 5.89 -21.82
N LEU A 64 3.14 5.01 -21.96
CA LEU A 64 3.76 4.28 -20.86
C LEU A 64 4.49 5.22 -19.89
N ASN A 65 4.60 4.79 -18.63
CA ASN A 65 5.57 5.39 -17.73
C ASN A 65 6.98 4.86 -18.07
N ALA A 66 7.95 5.76 -18.16
CA ALA A 66 9.33 5.41 -18.54
C ALA A 66 10.01 4.47 -17.53
N ASN A 67 9.52 4.41 -16.30
CA ASN A 67 10.08 3.55 -15.24
C ASN A 67 9.75 2.05 -15.42
N HIS A 68 9.03 1.64 -16.47
CA HIS A 68 8.69 0.22 -16.72
C HIS A 68 9.92 -0.68 -16.87
N ILE A 69 11.07 -0.11 -17.22
CA ILE A 69 12.33 -0.85 -17.31
C ILE A 69 12.76 -1.39 -15.95
N GLU A 70 12.50 -0.62 -14.86
CA GLU A 70 12.90 -0.96 -13.49
C GLU A 70 11.72 -1.48 -12.65
N ILE A 71 10.51 -0.96 -12.92
CA ILE A 71 9.30 -1.27 -12.13
C ILE A 71 8.30 -1.95 -13.04
N ASN A 72 8.23 -3.27 -12.95
CA ASN A 72 7.30 -4.08 -13.73
C ASN A 72 6.96 -5.39 -13.01
N ALA A 73 5.91 -6.07 -13.47
CA ALA A 73 5.42 -7.29 -12.82
C ALA A 73 6.44 -8.44 -12.85
N ALA A 74 7.17 -8.61 -13.96
CA ALA A 74 8.17 -9.67 -14.09
C ALA A 74 9.30 -9.51 -13.06
N GLU A 75 9.78 -8.29 -12.86
CA GLU A 75 10.79 -7.96 -11.86
C GLU A 75 10.25 -8.19 -10.44
N GLN A 76 9.02 -7.76 -10.15
CA GLN A 76 8.40 -7.95 -8.84
C GLN A 76 8.19 -9.42 -8.45
N LEU A 77 7.97 -10.29 -9.41
CA LEU A 77 7.86 -11.74 -9.17
C LEU A 77 9.18 -12.36 -8.68
N THR A 78 10.32 -11.78 -9.04
CA THR A 78 11.65 -12.28 -8.64
C THR A 78 12.10 -11.76 -7.27
N ARG A 79 11.47 -10.71 -6.73
CA ARG A 79 11.85 -10.05 -5.47
C ARG A 79 10.92 -10.44 -4.34
N PRO A 80 11.40 -11.21 -3.33
CA PRO A 80 10.58 -11.63 -2.18
C PRO A 80 9.98 -10.48 -1.36
N ASP A 81 10.66 -9.33 -1.33
CA ASP A 81 10.30 -8.10 -0.61
C ASP A 81 9.42 -7.13 -1.42
N SER A 82 8.99 -7.56 -2.63
CA SER A 82 8.20 -6.70 -3.52
C SER A 82 6.76 -6.50 -3.04
N PRO A 83 6.09 -5.40 -3.45
CA PRO A 83 4.66 -5.20 -3.26
C PRO A 83 3.81 -6.37 -3.75
N PHE A 84 4.17 -7.03 -4.85
CA PHE A 84 3.49 -8.24 -5.33
C PHE A 84 3.45 -9.34 -4.27
N HIS A 85 4.58 -9.67 -3.67
CA HIS A 85 4.65 -10.71 -2.63
C HIS A 85 3.98 -10.29 -1.34
N CYS A 86 4.05 -9.00 -0.97
CA CYS A 86 3.32 -8.45 0.15
C CYS A 86 1.80 -8.63 -0.02
N TYR A 87 1.23 -8.24 -1.16
CA TYR A 87 -0.19 -8.43 -1.46
C TYR A 87 -0.58 -9.91 -1.49
N ARG A 88 0.24 -10.78 -2.07
CA ARG A 88 0.02 -12.22 -2.08
C ARG A 88 -0.08 -12.79 -0.67
N GLN A 89 0.81 -12.37 0.25
CA GLN A 89 0.78 -12.79 1.65
C GLN A 89 -0.46 -12.26 2.37
N LEU A 90 -0.82 -10.99 2.19
CA LEU A 90 -2.02 -10.40 2.78
C LEU A 90 -3.30 -11.09 2.32
N ILE A 91 -3.39 -11.48 1.04
CA ILE A 91 -4.51 -12.26 0.51
C ILE A 91 -4.57 -13.66 1.17
N ALA A 92 -3.41 -14.30 1.34
CA ALA A 92 -3.32 -15.60 2.03
C ALA A 92 -3.75 -15.48 3.50
N LEU A 93 -3.27 -14.46 4.23
CA LEU A 93 -3.70 -14.17 5.60
C LEU A 93 -5.21 -13.94 5.70
N ARG A 94 -5.78 -13.16 4.78
CA ARG A 94 -7.22 -12.90 4.74
C ARG A 94 -8.04 -14.19 4.54
N LYS A 95 -7.51 -15.15 3.77
CA LYS A 95 -8.17 -16.46 3.56
C LYS A 95 -8.02 -17.36 4.78
N ALA A 96 -6.84 -17.39 5.39
CA ALA A 96 -6.51 -18.31 6.49
C ALA A 96 -7.12 -17.89 7.84
N HIS A 97 -7.32 -16.59 8.07
CA HIS A 97 -7.74 -16.07 9.38
C HIS A 97 -9.10 -15.38 9.31
N PRO A 98 -10.19 -16.04 9.78
CA PRO A 98 -11.54 -15.46 9.80
C PRO A 98 -11.63 -14.11 10.52
N VAL A 99 -10.83 -13.87 11.54
CA VAL A 99 -10.76 -12.58 12.26
C VAL A 99 -10.46 -11.39 11.33
N VAL A 100 -9.70 -11.59 10.24
CA VAL A 100 -9.41 -10.55 9.25
C VAL A 100 -10.67 -10.14 8.48
N ARG A 101 -11.62 -11.05 8.26
CA ARG A 101 -12.86 -10.82 7.51
C ARG A 101 -14.05 -10.46 8.39
N HIS A 102 -14.17 -11.13 9.51
CA HIS A 102 -15.39 -11.13 10.33
C HIS A 102 -15.18 -10.44 11.69
N GLY A 103 -13.91 -10.18 12.09
CA GLY A 103 -13.62 -9.58 13.38
C GLY A 103 -14.20 -8.18 13.52
N LYS A 104 -14.72 -7.87 14.72
CA LYS A 104 -15.13 -6.51 15.10
C LYS A 104 -13.89 -5.61 15.13
N PHE A 105 -13.97 -4.49 14.45
CA PHE A 105 -12.88 -3.51 14.36
C PHE A 105 -12.88 -2.59 15.60
N GLU A 106 -11.69 -2.31 16.13
CA GLU A 106 -11.42 -1.36 17.20
C GLU A 106 -10.19 -0.54 16.84
N LEU A 107 -10.38 0.76 16.61
CA LEU A 107 -9.27 1.70 16.41
C LEU A 107 -8.66 2.03 17.78
N LEU A 108 -7.33 1.96 17.91
CA LEU A 108 -6.65 2.14 19.20
C LEU A 108 -6.18 3.58 19.41
N ASP A 109 -5.61 4.21 18.38
CA ASP A 109 -5.02 5.55 18.44
C ASP A 109 -5.69 6.46 17.38
N GLY A 110 -6.96 6.78 17.57
CA GLY A 110 -7.76 7.50 16.57
C GLY A 110 -7.29 8.93 16.26
N ASP A 111 -6.57 9.56 17.18
CA ASP A 111 -6.06 10.94 17.05
C ASP A 111 -4.59 10.98 16.57
N ASP A 112 -3.93 9.83 16.42
CA ASP A 112 -2.55 9.75 15.93
C ASP A 112 -2.53 9.84 14.39
N LEU A 113 -1.93 10.91 13.86
CA LEU A 113 -1.80 11.16 12.42
C LEU A 113 -0.57 10.50 11.80
N GLU A 114 0.35 9.99 12.62
CA GLU A 114 1.61 9.39 12.19
C GLU A 114 1.56 7.86 12.17
N ARG A 115 0.61 7.28 12.92
CA ARG A 115 0.44 5.83 13.07
C ARG A 115 -0.99 5.41 12.76
N ILE A 116 -1.12 4.16 12.41
CA ILE A 116 -2.41 3.47 12.47
C ILE A 116 -2.26 2.22 13.32
N SER A 117 -3.09 2.12 14.36
CA SER A 117 -3.11 1.00 15.30
C SER A 117 -4.54 0.53 15.47
N TYR A 118 -4.80 -0.73 15.20
CA TYR A 118 -6.13 -1.28 15.42
C TYR A 118 -6.10 -2.74 15.83
N ARG A 119 -7.17 -3.17 16.51
CA ARG A 119 -7.48 -4.56 16.79
C ARG A 119 -8.69 -5.03 15.99
N ARG A 120 -8.74 -6.35 15.80
CA ARG A 120 -9.96 -7.04 15.39
C ARG A 120 -10.18 -8.23 16.30
N HIS A 121 -11.42 -8.38 16.80
CA HIS A 121 -11.82 -9.47 17.69
C HIS A 121 -12.86 -10.34 17.00
N TRP A 122 -12.66 -11.64 17.04
CA TRP A 122 -13.59 -12.61 16.49
C TRP A 122 -13.63 -13.86 17.36
N GLN A 123 -14.82 -14.38 17.62
CA GLN A 123 -15.01 -15.65 18.30
C GLN A 123 -15.49 -16.68 17.28
N ASP A 124 -14.81 -17.82 17.23
CA ASP A 124 -15.21 -18.92 16.37
C ASP A 124 -16.53 -19.52 16.91
N PRO A 125 -17.61 -19.50 16.12
CA PRO A 125 -18.89 -20.02 16.56
C PRO A 125 -18.90 -21.55 16.71
N ALA A 126 -17.94 -22.27 16.13
CA ALA A 126 -17.85 -23.72 16.20
C ALA A 126 -17.01 -24.21 17.38
N SER A 127 -15.84 -23.60 17.61
CA SER A 127 -14.90 -23.99 18.67
C SER A 127 -15.02 -23.16 19.94
N GLY A 128 -15.58 -21.95 19.86
CA GLY A 128 -15.57 -20.96 20.94
C GLY A 128 -14.27 -20.20 21.08
N GLU A 129 -13.22 -20.54 20.33
CA GLU A 129 -11.92 -19.87 20.37
C GLU A 129 -12.05 -18.37 20.11
N ARG A 130 -11.30 -17.57 20.86
CA ARG A 130 -11.23 -16.11 20.69
C ARG A 130 -9.95 -15.75 19.93
N HIS A 131 -10.13 -15.06 18.81
CA HIS A 131 -9.04 -14.57 17.97
C HIS A 131 -8.94 -13.05 18.09
N THR A 132 -7.76 -12.57 18.46
CA THR A 132 -7.44 -11.13 18.46
C THR A 132 -6.31 -10.88 17.47
N LEU A 133 -6.59 -10.05 16.47
CA LEU A 133 -5.59 -9.55 15.54
C LEU A 133 -5.22 -8.12 15.94
N LEU A 134 -3.93 -7.83 15.98
CA LEU A 134 -3.37 -6.49 16.17
C LEU A 134 -2.59 -6.09 14.92
N LEU A 135 -2.84 -4.88 14.42
CA LEU A 135 -2.05 -4.24 13.39
C LEU A 135 -1.48 -2.94 13.92
N LEU A 136 -0.18 -2.74 13.70
CA LEU A 136 0.52 -1.49 13.95
C LEU A 136 1.25 -1.08 12.68
N ALA A 137 1.17 0.21 12.30
CA ALA A 137 1.88 0.76 11.17
C ALA A 137 2.37 2.19 11.42
N ASN A 138 3.61 2.47 11.06
CA ASN A 138 4.17 3.81 10.96
C ASN A 138 3.89 4.35 9.56
N LEU A 139 3.18 5.47 9.45
CA LEU A 139 2.80 6.09 8.18
C LEU A 139 3.78 7.19 7.72
N THR A 140 4.89 7.36 8.44
CA THR A 140 5.85 8.45 8.21
C THR A 140 7.20 7.96 7.70
N ALA A 141 7.98 8.90 7.18
CA ALA A 141 9.38 8.70 6.79
C ALA A 141 10.36 8.73 7.98
N ASN A 142 9.88 8.91 9.22
CA ASN A 142 10.68 8.98 10.43
C ASN A 142 10.49 7.72 11.28
N PRO A 143 11.50 7.25 12.01
CA PRO A 143 11.32 6.24 13.04
C PRO A 143 10.39 6.78 14.14
N LEU A 144 9.46 5.96 14.62
CA LEU A 144 8.55 6.30 15.72
C LEU A 144 8.72 5.34 16.89
N PRO A 145 8.56 5.81 18.14
CA PRO A 145 8.53 4.92 19.29
C PRO A 145 7.41 3.89 19.13
N MET A 146 7.64 2.67 19.57
CA MET A 146 6.59 1.66 19.61
C MET A 146 5.47 2.13 20.58
N PRO A 147 4.19 2.06 20.19
CA PRO A 147 3.10 2.37 21.09
C PRO A 147 3.13 1.43 22.30
N HIS A 148 2.53 1.82 23.42
CA HIS A 148 2.47 1.05 24.70
C HIS A 148 1.79 -0.34 24.59
N PHE A 149 1.64 -0.86 23.39
CA PHE A 149 1.14 -2.22 23.09
C PHE A 149 2.25 -3.27 23.00
N ASP A 150 3.49 -2.90 23.32
CA ASP A 150 4.67 -3.79 23.33
C ASP A 150 4.39 -5.08 24.10
N LYS A 151 3.83 -5.00 25.33
CA LYS A 151 3.46 -6.18 26.13
C LYS A 151 2.42 -7.08 25.47
N VAL A 152 1.52 -6.51 24.68
CA VAL A 152 0.48 -7.27 23.98
C VAL A 152 1.06 -7.98 22.77
N ALA A 153 2.00 -7.35 22.09
CA ALA A 153 2.70 -7.96 20.94
C ALA A 153 3.62 -9.14 21.38
N ASP A 154 4.21 -9.08 22.57
CA ASP A 154 5.06 -10.16 23.11
C ASP A 154 4.30 -11.47 23.36
N GLU A 155 2.98 -11.38 23.64
CA GLU A 155 2.11 -12.54 23.87
C GLU A 155 1.43 -13.05 22.59
N MET A 156 1.62 -12.34 21.47
CA MET A 156 0.97 -12.62 20.19
C MET A 156 1.97 -13.19 19.18
N ARG A 157 1.50 -14.08 18.32
CA ARG A 157 2.30 -14.61 17.22
C ARG A 157 2.35 -13.61 16.06
N LEU A 158 3.54 -13.19 15.63
CA LEU A 158 3.71 -12.40 14.43
C LEU A 158 3.24 -13.20 13.20
N LEU A 159 2.33 -12.61 12.42
CA LEU A 159 1.84 -13.18 11.16
C LEU A 159 2.61 -12.63 9.96
N MET A 160 2.88 -11.32 9.97
CA MET A 160 3.54 -10.63 8.86
C MET A 160 4.16 -9.32 9.34
N ALA A 161 5.32 -8.98 8.77
CA ALA A 161 5.92 -7.66 8.84
C ALA A 161 6.63 -7.35 7.52
N ASN A 162 6.70 -6.08 7.14
CA ASN A 162 7.43 -5.64 5.94
C ASN A 162 8.92 -5.38 6.21
N TYR A 163 9.35 -5.43 7.47
CA TYR A 163 10.74 -5.40 7.92
C TYR A 163 11.04 -6.66 8.73
N PRO A 164 12.32 -7.11 8.81
CA PRO A 164 12.70 -8.18 9.72
C PRO A 164 12.26 -7.82 11.15
N SER A 165 11.63 -8.75 11.84
CA SER A 165 11.16 -8.58 13.21
C SER A 165 12.32 -8.84 14.20
N GLU A 166 12.94 -7.78 14.66
CA GLU A 166 13.72 -7.80 15.90
C GLU A 166 12.88 -7.15 17.02
N PRO A 167 13.16 -7.37 18.32
CA PRO A 167 12.44 -6.72 19.40
C PRO A 167 12.54 -5.20 19.22
N MET A 168 11.41 -4.58 18.91
CA MET A 168 11.36 -3.23 18.35
C MET A 168 11.11 -2.21 19.45
N GLN A 169 12.14 -1.44 19.82
CA GLN A 169 11.94 -0.20 20.57
C GLN A 169 11.40 0.92 19.67
N LEU A 170 11.68 0.86 18.37
CA LEU A 170 11.28 1.83 17.36
C LEU A 170 10.71 1.12 16.13
N PHE A 171 9.60 1.65 15.61
CA PHE A 171 9.10 1.33 14.28
C PHE A 171 9.90 2.11 13.23
N ALA A 172 10.51 1.40 12.30
CA ALA A 172 11.19 2.03 11.16
C ALA A 172 10.21 2.83 10.29
N PRO A 173 10.70 3.75 9.45
CA PRO A 173 9.87 4.46 8.49
C PRO A 173 9.02 3.49 7.67
N TYR A 174 7.70 3.74 7.59
CA TYR A 174 6.72 2.92 6.86
C TYR A 174 6.68 1.44 7.28
N GLN A 175 7.12 1.13 8.48
CA GLN A 175 7.02 -0.24 9.00
C GLN A 175 5.59 -0.58 9.37
N CYS A 176 5.17 -1.79 8.99
CA CYS A 176 3.89 -2.37 9.36
C CYS A 176 4.09 -3.80 9.85
N ALA A 177 3.38 -4.17 10.90
CA ALA A 177 3.38 -5.53 11.40
C ALA A 177 1.98 -5.96 11.90
N ILE A 178 1.70 -7.26 11.78
CA ILE A 178 0.42 -7.88 12.08
C ILE A 178 0.65 -9.08 12.98
N TRP A 179 -0.01 -9.12 14.13
CA TRP A 179 0.04 -10.21 15.10
C TRP A 179 -1.32 -10.86 15.30
N LEU A 180 -1.29 -12.09 15.77
CA LEU A 180 -2.49 -12.86 16.13
C LEU A 180 -2.30 -13.56 17.48
N GLN A 181 -3.30 -13.43 18.34
CA GLN A 181 -3.50 -14.25 19.53
C GLN A 181 -4.74 -15.12 19.35
N VAL A 182 -4.64 -16.38 19.80
CA VAL A 182 -5.76 -17.31 19.86
C VAL A 182 -5.85 -17.86 21.27
N GLU A 183 -6.99 -17.67 21.90
CA GLU A 183 -7.26 -18.14 23.27
C GLU A 183 -8.39 -19.16 23.23
N GLN A 184 -8.29 -20.19 24.08
CA GLN A 184 -9.38 -21.14 24.27
C GLN A 184 -10.58 -20.41 24.91
N GLY A 185 -11.77 -20.68 24.43
CA GLY A 185 -13.00 -20.10 24.91
C GLY A 185 -13.53 -20.73 26.20
#